data_43edc7f7cfd42a38659f66f7b6191198
#
_entry.id   43edc7f7cfd42a38659f66f7b6191198
#
_cell.length_a   1.000
_cell.length_b   1.000
_cell.length_c   1.000
_cell.angle_alpha   90.00
_cell.angle_beta   90.00
_cell.angle_gamma   90.00
#
_symmetry.space_group_name_H-M   'P 1'
#
loop_
_entity.id
_entity.type
_entity.pdbx_description
1 polymer ?
#
loop_
_entity_poly.entity_id
_entity_poly.type
_entity_poly.pdbx_seq_one_letter_code
_entity_poly.pdbx_strand_id
1 'polypeptide(L)'
;MAQKCIEQLQRLQSQVEEKLRPYWEKYSPQIKQLDYAQIKAFVLKYKWRIVGVLFVLYAGSKIINYFFPGADKVGGPVTVTTVVVQPKEVPLVIEATGTIVSNNIVDIRPMITNTVAKILVKDGQEVKAGDLLFQLDDRNDKANYDKLKALADDAQSQYLRAKELVAKNFISKAGLETSNANAKSALAAAKAAEVQLSFDYIRSPINGRAGIVNVFPGSLVQAGNVVSTATNSTATSSVGSMVTITQLNPINVQFIITEKDIPTVLENQLDGDALTVKVTVGDASKRIYEGKVLVVDNQVDPSIGAVRVKAQIPNDEMTLLPGQFARVFLEASTLKGALQVPSQAIILSPNGKTVYIVDQNDKAVAKPVKVLYEYQGQAVVDGIAAGDRVVVEGKQNLRPGSKIRESKLAIQPVNPS
;
A
#
# COMPACT_ATOMS: atom_id res chain seq x y z
N MET A 1 -2.85 -13.25 35.56
CA MET A 1 -3.88 -13.52 36.61
C MET A 1 -3.56 -14.71 37.50
N ALA A 2 -3.02 -15.81 36.98
CA ALA A 2 -2.70 -16.99 37.79
C ALA A 2 -1.67 -16.76 38.94
N GLN A 3 -0.62 -15.98 38.71
CA GLN A 3 0.39 -15.66 39.72
C GLN A 3 -0.15 -14.87 40.92
N LYS A 4 -1.05 -13.90 40.70
CA LYS A 4 -1.72 -13.16 41.80
C LYS A 4 -2.64 -14.04 42.64
N CYS A 5 -3.25 -15.07 42.04
CA CYS A 5 -4.11 -16.03 42.76
C CYS A 5 -3.30 -16.98 43.64
N ILE A 6 -2.12 -17.38 43.20
CA ILE A 6 -1.17 -18.21 43.97
C ILE A 6 -0.61 -17.43 45.17
N GLU A 7 -0.24 -16.15 44.97
CA GLU A 7 0.20 -15.31 46.10
C GLU A 7 -0.91 -15.03 47.13
N GLN A 8 -2.18 -14.89 46.69
CA GLN A 8 -3.30 -14.74 47.62
C GLN A 8 -3.59 -16.03 48.37
N LEU A 9 -3.48 -17.21 47.74
CA LEU A 9 -3.61 -18.49 48.42
C LEU A 9 -2.50 -18.73 49.44
N GLN A 10 -1.25 -18.37 49.12
CA GLN A 10 -0.14 -18.47 50.06
C GLN A 10 -0.29 -17.52 51.26
N ARG A 11 -0.81 -16.31 51.06
CA ARG A 11 -1.12 -15.36 52.16
C ARG A 11 -2.27 -15.84 53.03
N LEU A 12 -3.31 -16.46 52.45
CA LEU A 12 -4.40 -17.07 53.22
C LEU A 12 -3.91 -18.28 54.03
N GLN A 13 -3.06 -19.11 53.45
CA GLN A 13 -2.48 -20.25 54.11
C GLN A 13 -1.61 -19.83 55.29
N SER A 14 -0.75 -18.80 55.16
CA SER A 14 0.05 -18.29 56.28
C SER A 14 -0.79 -17.64 57.37
N GLN A 15 -1.88 -16.92 57.04
CA GLN A 15 -2.79 -16.34 58.04
C GLN A 15 -3.59 -17.41 58.81
N VAL A 16 -3.94 -18.53 58.17
CA VAL A 16 -4.61 -19.65 58.80
C VAL A 16 -3.64 -20.41 59.74
N GLU A 17 -2.40 -20.62 59.31
CA GLU A 17 -1.36 -21.22 60.15
C GLU A 17 -1.05 -20.37 61.38
N GLU A 18 -0.94 -19.05 61.21
CA GLU A 18 -0.66 -18.13 62.32
C GLU A 18 -1.79 -18.07 63.34
N LYS A 19 -3.05 -18.11 62.90
CA LYS A 19 -4.23 -18.17 63.79
C LYS A 19 -4.39 -19.50 64.50
N LEU A 20 -4.01 -20.63 63.89
CA LEU A 20 -4.14 -21.95 64.43
C LEU A 20 -2.96 -22.36 65.33
N ARG A 21 -1.79 -21.72 65.19
CA ARG A 21 -0.58 -22.03 65.95
C ARG A 21 -0.78 -22.02 67.46
N PRO A 22 -1.44 -20.97 68.10
CA PRO A 22 -1.67 -20.98 69.54
C PRO A 22 -2.60 -22.10 70.03
N TYR A 23 -3.54 -22.56 69.15
CA TYR A 23 -4.40 -23.70 69.46
C TYR A 23 -3.64 -25.02 69.40
N TRP A 24 -2.76 -25.21 68.42
CA TRP A 24 -1.89 -26.37 68.30
C TRP A 24 -0.91 -26.48 69.45
N GLU A 25 -0.29 -25.43 69.89
CA GLU A 25 0.64 -25.40 71.02
C GLU A 25 -0.07 -25.73 72.33
N LYS A 26 -1.30 -25.30 72.48
CA LYS A 26 -2.10 -25.54 73.70
C LYS A 26 -2.61 -27.00 73.85
N TYR A 27 -2.92 -27.68 72.74
CA TYR A 27 -3.53 -28.99 72.72
C TYR A 27 -2.59 -30.12 72.30
N SER A 28 -1.45 -29.84 71.73
CA SER A 28 -0.49 -30.83 71.25
C SER A 28 0.08 -31.74 72.30
N PRO A 29 0.34 -31.33 73.56
CA PRO A 29 0.84 -32.23 74.60
C PRO A 29 -0.22 -33.22 75.12
N GLN A 30 -1.49 -32.85 75.02
CA GLN A 30 -2.57 -33.75 75.44
C GLN A 30 -2.89 -34.82 74.39
N ILE A 31 -2.63 -34.59 73.15
CA ILE A 31 -2.88 -35.55 72.06
C ILE A 31 -1.79 -36.64 72.00
N LYS A 32 -0.55 -36.33 72.43
CA LYS A 32 0.57 -37.25 72.37
C LYS A 32 0.52 -38.33 73.47
N GLN A 33 -0.37 -38.20 74.46
CA GLN A 33 -0.52 -39.17 75.55
C GLN A 33 -1.73 -40.10 75.43
N LEU A 34 -2.52 -39.95 74.35
CA LEU A 34 -3.66 -40.87 74.16
C LEU A 34 -3.17 -42.16 73.49
N ASP A 35 -3.15 -43.19 74.28
CA ASP A 35 -2.84 -44.55 73.84
C ASP A 35 -3.88 -44.99 72.79
N TYR A 36 -3.44 -45.65 71.72
CA TYR A 36 -4.28 -46.13 70.62
C TYR A 36 -5.47 -46.94 71.09
N ALA A 37 -5.33 -47.62 72.22
CA ALA A 37 -6.39 -48.37 72.88
C ALA A 37 -7.52 -47.46 73.39
N GLN A 38 -7.23 -46.30 73.96
CA GLN A 38 -8.22 -45.32 74.42
C GLN A 38 -8.99 -44.65 73.32
N ILE A 39 -8.32 -44.30 72.17
CA ILE A 39 -8.99 -43.81 71.03
C ILE A 39 -9.95 -44.83 70.44
N LYS A 40 -9.54 -46.06 70.34
CA LYS A 40 -10.37 -47.18 69.88
C LYS A 40 -11.61 -47.40 70.77
N ALA A 41 -11.43 -47.28 72.07
CA ALA A 41 -12.54 -47.39 73.02
C ALA A 41 -13.52 -46.22 72.93
N PHE A 42 -13.00 -44.99 72.74
CA PHE A 42 -13.81 -43.78 72.54
C PHE A 42 -14.61 -43.85 71.24
N VAL A 43 -13.99 -44.26 70.13
CA VAL A 43 -14.67 -44.44 68.83
C VAL A 43 -15.72 -45.57 68.95
N LEU A 44 -15.44 -46.65 69.60
CA LEU A 44 -16.43 -47.72 69.80
C LEU A 44 -17.62 -47.26 70.65
N LYS A 45 -17.38 -46.49 71.73
CA LYS A 45 -18.43 -46.01 72.66
C LYS A 45 -19.35 -44.96 72.00
N TYR A 46 -18.81 -44.17 71.06
CA TYR A 46 -19.56 -43.09 70.41
C TYR A 46 -19.83 -43.34 68.92
N LYS A 47 -19.53 -44.57 68.42
CA LYS A 47 -19.68 -44.91 66.98
C LYS A 47 -21.05 -44.54 66.38
N TRP A 48 -22.11 -44.81 67.18
CA TRP A 48 -23.47 -44.48 66.72
C TRP A 48 -23.76 -42.97 66.68
N ARG A 49 -23.14 -42.17 67.55
CA ARG A 49 -23.27 -40.71 67.52
C ARG A 49 -22.47 -40.08 66.34
N ILE A 50 -21.29 -40.65 66.12
CA ILE A 50 -20.46 -40.18 64.97
C ILE A 50 -21.14 -40.56 63.66
N VAL A 51 -21.66 -41.76 63.52
CA VAL A 51 -22.43 -42.17 62.34
C VAL A 51 -23.70 -41.36 62.21
N GLY A 52 -24.39 -41.02 63.33
CA GLY A 52 -25.56 -40.15 63.32
C GLY A 52 -25.23 -38.71 62.79
N VAL A 53 -24.12 -38.13 63.26
CA VAL A 53 -23.66 -36.79 62.77
C VAL A 53 -23.28 -36.83 61.30
N LEU A 54 -22.55 -37.88 60.87
CA LEU A 54 -22.20 -38.04 59.44
C LEU A 54 -23.43 -38.26 58.55
N PHE A 55 -24.43 -39.05 59.11
CA PHE A 55 -25.70 -39.26 58.41
C PHE A 55 -26.53 -37.97 58.31
N VAL A 56 -26.56 -37.14 59.35
CA VAL A 56 -27.24 -35.83 59.33
C VAL A 56 -26.54 -34.88 58.35
N LEU A 57 -25.22 -34.85 58.32
CA LEU A 57 -24.45 -34.04 57.32
C LEU A 57 -24.68 -34.52 55.88
N TYR A 58 -24.72 -35.86 55.68
CA TYR A 58 -25.01 -36.42 54.35
C TYR A 58 -26.45 -36.19 53.94
N ALA A 59 -27.43 -36.39 54.84
CA ALA A 59 -28.84 -36.10 54.60
C ALA A 59 -29.08 -34.62 54.38
N GLY A 60 -28.41 -33.74 55.17
CA GLY A 60 -28.44 -32.28 54.98
C GLY A 60 -27.89 -31.88 53.62
N SER A 61 -26.78 -32.45 53.17
CA SER A 61 -26.23 -32.23 51.84
C SER A 61 -27.16 -32.69 50.73
N LYS A 62 -27.86 -33.82 50.91
CA LYS A 62 -28.86 -34.30 49.94
C LYS A 62 -30.13 -33.47 49.94
N ILE A 63 -30.58 -33.01 51.12
CA ILE A 63 -31.75 -32.13 51.27
C ILE A 63 -31.44 -30.75 50.68
N ILE A 64 -30.25 -30.20 50.91
CA ILE A 64 -29.80 -28.94 50.29
C ILE A 64 -29.75 -29.08 48.77
N ASN A 65 -29.22 -30.17 48.22
CA ASN A 65 -29.23 -30.43 46.78
C ASN A 65 -30.64 -30.72 46.21
N TYR A 66 -31.57 -31.25 47.04
CA TYR A 66 -32.95 -31.51 46.60
C TYR A 66 -33.82 -30.24 46.65
N PHE A 67 -33.66 -29.39 47.68
CA PHE A 67 -34.42 -28.15 47.84
C PHE A 67 -33.76 -26.94 47.11
N PHE A 68 -32.47 -27.00 46.85
CA PHE A 68 -31.76 -26.05 46.01
C PHE A 68 -31.06 -26.83 44.87
N PRO A 69 -31.80 -27.37 43.88
CA PRO A 69 -31.19 -27.80 42.65
C PRO A 69 -30.49 -26.55 42.16
N GLY A 70 -29.16 -26.65 41.87
CA GLY A 70 -28.34 -25.54 41.42
C GLY A 70 -29.12 -24.79 40.36
N ALA A 71 -29.55 -23.60 40.73
CA ALA A 71 -30.28 -22.74 39.81
C ALA A 71 -29.32 -22.48 38.63
N ASP A 72 -29.48 -23.26 37.58
CA ASP A 72 -29.11 -22.78 36.25
C ASP A 72 -29.83 -21.42 36.13
N LYS A 73 -29.07 -20.37 36.39
CA LYS A 73 -29.53 -19.02 36.12
C LYS A 73 -29.79 -18.98 34.62
N VAL A 74 -30.97 -19.42 34.23
CA VAL A 74 -31.53 -19.11 32.93
C VAL A 74 -31.68 -17.58 32.97
N GLY A 75 -30.61 -16.91 32.64
CA GLY A 75 -30.61 -15.47 32.46
C GLY A 75 -31.76 -15.16 31.49
N GLY A 76 -32.55 -14.11 31.81
CA GLY A 76 -33.61 -13.69 30.91
C GLY A 76 -33.09 -13.51 29.48
N PRO A 77 -33.96 -13.47 28.49
CA PRO A 77 -33.53 -13.35 27.09
C PRO A 77 -32.60 -12.15 26.93
N VAL A 78 -31.40 -12.42 26.42
CA VAL A 78 -30.38 -11.37 26.17
C VAL A 78 -30.79 -10.57 24.95
N THR A 79 -30.89 -9.24 25.10
CA THR A 79 -31.20 -8.36 23.97
C THR A 79 -29.95 -8.25 23.10
N VAL A 80 -30.10 -8.51 21.82
CA VAL A 80 -29.01 -8.48 20.82
C VAL A 80 -29.47 -7.76 19.54
N THR A 81 -28.51 -7.21 18.82
CA THR A 81 -28.71 -6.69 17.47
C THR A 81 -28.19 -7.71 16.48
N THR A 82 -28.99 -8.08 15.50
CA THR A 82 -28.64 -9.08 14.49
C THR A 82 -28.60 -8.46 13.10
N VAL A 83 -27.76 -9.03 12.22
CA VAL A 83 -27.71 -8.73 10.81
C VAL A 83 -27.94 -10.03 10.03
N VAL A 84 -28.78 -9.95 9.01
CA VAL A 84 -29.00 -11.07 8.09
C VAL A 84 -27.88 -11.07 7.06
N VAL A 85 -27.20 -12.19 6.96
CA VAL A 85 -26.10 -12.38 6.02
C VAL A 85 -26.65 -12.57 4.62
N GLN A 86 -26.26 -11.70 3.70
CA GLN A 86 -26.61 -11.79 2.29
C GLN A 86 -25.36 -11.93 1.45
N PRO A 87 -25.38 -12.73 0.40
CA PRO A 87 -24.28 -12.78 -0.55
C PRO A 87 -24.15 -11.43 -1.26
N LYS A 88 -22.95 -10.88 -1.26
CA LYS A 88 -22.61 -9.63 -1.93
C LYS A 88 -21.37 -9.79 -2.79
N GLU A 89 -21.22 -8.90 -3.76
CA GLU A 89 -19.96 -8.73 -4.45
C GLU A 89 -19.07 -7.81 -3.62
N VAL A 90 -17.91 -8.30 -3.22
CA VAL A 90 -16.96 -7.57 -2.37
C VAL A 90 -15.66 -7.40 -3.12
N PRO A 91 -15.21 -6.15 -3.38
CA PRO A 91 -13.91 -5.94 -4.00
C PRO A 91 -12.80 -6.38 -3.04
N LEU A 92 -11.85 -7.15 -3.56
CA LEU A 92 -10.62 -7.49 -2.86
C LEU A 92 -9.63 -6.35 -3.07
N VAL A 93 -9.47 -5.51 -2.06
CA VAL A 93 -8.60 -4.33 -2.10
C VAL A 93 -7.29 -4.64 -1.39
N ILE A 94 -6.19 -4.47 -2.09
CA ILE A 94 -4.84 -4.56 -1.53
C ILE A 94 -4.39 -3.15 -1.18
N GLU A 95 -4.13 -2.90 0.10
CA GLU A 95 -3.58 -1.63 0.57
C GLU A 95 -2.06 -1.65 0.49
N ALA A 96 -1.49 -0.62 -0.12
CA ALA A 96 -0.06 -0.45 -0.26
C ALA A 96 0.36 1.01 -0.06
N THR A 97 1.60 1.22 0.35
CA THR A 97 2.21 2.55 0.34
C THR A 97 3.03 2.70 -0.94
N GLY A 98 2.86 3.82 -1.61
CA GLY A 98 3.55 4.12 -2.84
C GLY A 98 4.14 5.52 -2.86
N THR A 99 4.83 5.82 -3.94
CA THR A 99 5.39 7.14 -4.23
C THR A 99 4.93 7.58 -5.61
N ILE A 100 4.52 8.84 -5.72
CA ILE A 100 4.20 9.45 -7.01
C ILE A 100 5.51 9.62 -7.79
N VAL A 101 5.52 9.16 -9.04
CA VAL A 101 6.66 9.28 -9.94
C VAL A 101 6.19 9.86 -11.26
N SER A 102 7.01 10.66 -11.89
CA SER A 102 6.70 11.14 -13.24
C SER A 102 6.81 10.01 -14.26
N ASN A 103 6.10 10.13 -15.36
CA ASN A 103 6.23 9.19 -16.45
C ASN A 103 7.60 9.36 -17.14
N ASN A 104 7.99 10.59 -17.43
CA ASN A 104 9.28 10.93 -18.00
C ASN A 104 9.88 12.12 -17.27
N ILE A 105 11.19 12.06 -17.03
CA ILE A 105 12.03 13.16 -16.55
C ILE A 105 13.21 13.26 -17.50
N VAL A 106 13.49 14.46 -17.99
CA VAL A 106 14.63 14.71 -18.85
C VAL A 106 15.42 15.91 -18.36
N ASP A 107 16.68 15.66 -18.09
CA ASP A 107 17.67 16.71 -17.78
C ASP A 107 18.19 17.30 -19.08
N ILE A 108 17.89 18.54 -19.33
CA ILE A 108 18.37 19.29 -20.52
C ILE A 108 19.81 19.70 -20.29
N ARG A 109 20.68 19.22 -21.19
CA ARG A 109 22.11 19.49 -21.16
C ARG A 109 22.59 19.96 -22.54
N PRO A 110 23.58 20.85 -22.62
CA PRO A 110 24.13 21.27 -23.89
C PRO A 110 24.91 20.13 -24.54
N MET A 111 24.83 20.01 -25.86
CA MET A 111 25.63 19.06 -26.66
C MET A 111 26.98 19.59 -27.04
N ILE A 112 27.16 20.94 -27.03
CA ILE A 112 28.39 21.66 -27.39
C ILE A 112 28.77 22.62 -26.25
N THR A 113 30.03 23.00 -26.22
CA THR A 113 30.52 24.02 -25.28
C THR A 113 30.35 25.38 -25.95
N ASN A 114 29.51 26.22 -25.35
CA ASN A 114 29.23 27.57 -25.87
C ASN A 114 28.63 28.49 -24.79
N THR A 115 28.46 29.75 -25.08
CA THR A 115 27.84 30.73 -24.16
C THR A 115 26.34 30.82 -24.42
N VAL A 116 25.55 30.91 -23.32
CA VAL A 116 24.10 31.11 -23.39
C VAL A 116 23.81 32.54 -23.88
N ALA A 117 23.22 32.68 -25.04
CA ALA A 117 22.82 33.99 -25.61
C ALA A 117 21.43 34.40 -25.06
N LYS A 118 20.47 33.50 -25.11
CA LYS A 118 19.08 33.80 -24.68
C LYS A 118 18.46 32.61 -23.96
N ILE A 119 17.60 32.93 -22.99
CA ILE A 119 16.75 31.99 -22.28
C ILE A 119 15.31 32.31 -22.65
N LEU A 120 14.59 31.33 -23.19
CA LEU A 120 13.23 31.46 -23.71
C LEU A 120 12.20 30.79 -22.86
N VAL A 121 12.64 30.00 -21.87
CA VAL A 121 11.81 29.28 -20.89
C VAL A 121 11.90 29.97 -19.53
N LYS A 122 10.78 30.01 -18.80
CA LYS A 122 10.71 30.48 -17.41
C LYS A 122 10.61 29.33 -16.45
N ASP A 123 11.01 29.58 -15.21
CA ASP A 123 10.82 28.60 -14.11
C ASP A 123 9.36 28.21 -14.00
N GLY A 124 9.11 26.90 -13.92
CA GLY A 124 7.76 26.36 -13.76
C GLY A 124 6.86 26.45 -15.00
N GLN A 125 7.37 26.88 -16.14
CA GLN A 125 6.60 27.01 -17.38
C GLN A 125 6.28 25.64 -17.98
N GLU A 126 5.07 25.50 -18.54
CA GLU A 126 4.72 24.37 -19.39
C GLU A 126 5.34 24.50 -20.75
N VAL A 127 5.93 23.40 -21.22
CA VAL A 127 6.61 23.33 -22.53
C VAL A 127 6.14 22.09 -23.29
N LYS A 128 6.13 22.22 -24.60
CA LYS A 128 5.82 21.13 -25.54
C LYS A 128 7.10 20.58 -26.17
N ALA A 129 7.05 19.33 -26.61
CA ALA A 129 8.13 18.74 -27.39
C ALA A 129 8.40 19.62 -28.66
N GLY A 130 9.67 19.99 -28.86
CA GLY A 130 10.11 20.87 -29.92
C GLY A 130 10.22 22.36 -29.55
N ASP A 131 9.63 22.78 -28.41
CA ASP A 131 9.75 24.20 -27.97
C ASP A 131 11.21 24.57 -27.72
N LEU A 132 11.60 25.77 -28.19
CA LEU A 132 12.94 26.29 -27.98
C LEU A 132 13.08 26.81 -26.55
N LEU A 133 14.03 26.26 -25.82
CA LEU A 133 14.26 26.56 -24.39
C LEU A 133 15.43 27.54 -24.23
N PHE A 134 16.54 27.24 -24.91
CA PHE A 134 17.77 28.05 -24.85
C PHE A 134 18.33 28.25 -26.24
N GLN A 135 18.92 29.41 -26.44
CA GLN A 135 19.73 29.72 -27.62
C GLN A 135 21.16 30.03 -27.13
N LEU A 136 22.11 29.28 -27.64
CA LEU A 136 23.53 29.56 -27.45
C LEU A 136 24.01 30.61 -28.45
N ASP A 137 25.27 31.03 -28.38
CA ASP A 137 25.85 31.98 -29.30
C ASP A 137 26.14 31.34 -30.67
N ASP A 138 25.19 31.43 -31.57
CA ASP A 138 25.16 30.78 -32.88
C ASP A 138 25.92 31.50 -33.98
N ARG A 139 26.54 32.66 -33.70
CA ARG A 139 27.14 33.53 -34.72
C ARG A 139 28.19 32.82 -35.56
N ASN A 140 29.08 32.04 -34.95
CA ASN A 140 30.13 31.33 -35.65
C ASN A 140 29.59 30.15 -36.47
N ASP A 141 28.75 29.34 -35.87
CA ASP A 141 28.19 28.14 -36.50
C ASP A 141 27.23 28.52 -37.64
N LYS A 142 26.47 29.59 -37.46
CA LYS A 142 25.62 30.16 -38.51
C LYS A 142 26.44 30.68 -39.70
N ALA A 143 27.51 31.46 -39.46
CA ALA A 143 28.38 31.95 -40.53
C ALA A 143 29.05 30.79 -41.29
N ASN A 144 29.48 29.73 -40.59
CA ASN A 144 30.04 28.54 -41.19
C ASN A 144 29.01 27.75 -42.02
N TYR A 145 27.79 27.59 -41.50
CA TYR A 145 26.69 26.97 -42.24
C TYR A 145 26.35 27.76 -43.50
N ASP A 146 26.19 29.09 -43.41
CA ASP A 146 25.87 29.94 -44.56
C ASP A 146 26.94 29.87 -45.66
N LYS A 147 28.23 29.82 -45.26
CA LYS A 147 29.36 29.60 -46.18
C LYS A 147 29.28 28.25 -46.91
N LEU A 148 29.12 27.15 -46.15
CA LEU A 148 29.08 25.80 -46.72
C LEU A 148 27.83 25.57 -47.55
N LYS A 149 26.71 26.18 -47.19
CA LYS A 149 25.47 26.16 -47.97
C LYS A 149 25.66 26.85 -49.33
N ALA A 150 26.29 28.03 -49.35
CA ALA A 150 26.60 28.71 -50.62
C ALA A 150 27.50 27.87 -51.52
N LEU A 151 28.52 27.17 -50.97
CA LEU A 151 29.36 26.26 -51.73
C LEU A 151 28.58 25.04 -52.27
N ALA A 152 27.63 24.49 -51.48
CA ALA A 152 26.76 23.40 -51.91
C ALA A 152 25.82 23.86 -53.07
N ASP A 153 25.25 25.03 -52.95
CA ASP A 153 24.36 25.60 -53.96
C ASP A 153 25.11 25.85 -55.27
N ASP A 154 26.37 26.35 -55.21
CA ASP A 154 27.24 26.53 -56.42
C ASP A 154 27.60 25.17 -57.04
N ALA A 155 28.06 24.18 -56.24
CA ALA A 155 28.38 22.83 -56.73
C ALA A 155 27.14 22.14 -57.33
N GLN A 156 25.97 22.33 -56.79
CA GLN A 156 24.72 21.81 -57.33
C GLN A 156 24.40 22.47 -58.67
N SER A 157 24.61 23.78 -58.79
CA SER A 157 24.42 24.53 -60.04
C SER A 157 25.41 24.08 -61.15
N GLN A 158 26.65 23.79 -60.77
CA GLN A 158 27.65 23.20 -61.67
C GLN A 158 27.24 21.80 -62.15
N TYR A 159 26.75 20.95 -61.25
CA TYR A 159 26.24 19.63 -61.61
C TYR A 159 25.05 19.72 -62.59
N LEU A 160 24.10 20.62 -62.35
CA LEU A 160 22.96 20.81 -63.24
C LEU A 160 23.41 21.26 -64.65
N ARG A 161 24.33 22.26 -64.75
CA ARG A 161 24.93 22.64 -65.99
C ARG A 161 25.66 21.50 -66.71
N ALA A 162 26.46 20.73 -65.97
CA ALA A 162 27.14 19.54 -66.49
C ALA A 162 26.14 18.49 -67.02
N LYS A 163 25.03 18.28 -66.36
CA LYS A 163 23.96 17.37 -66.78
C LYS A 163 23.35 17.84 -68.13
N GLU A 164 23.10 19.10 -68.30
CA GLU A 164 22.61 19.67 -69.58
C GLU A 164 23.63 19.54 -70.72
N LEU A 165 24.94 19.79 -70.43
CA LEU A 165 26.00 19.64 -71.38
C LEU A 165 26.25 18.21 -71.84
N VAL A 166 26.13 17.23 -70.95
CA VAL A 166 26.16 15.79 -71.30
C VAL A 166 25.01 15.43 -72.22
N ALA A 167 23.78 15.89 -71.93
CA ALA A 167 22.63 15.67 -72.78
C ALA A 167 22.79 16.20 -74.23
N LYS A 168 23.65 17.22 -74.42
CA LYS A 168 24.04 17.78 -75.65
C LYS A 168 25.37 17.26 -76.24
N ASN A 169 25.97 16.22 -75.59
CA ASN A 169 27.27 15.60 -75.92
C ASN A 169 28.47 16.55 -75.87
N PHE A 170 28.42 17.65 -75.12
CA PHE A 170 29.51 18.62 -75.01
C PHE A 170 30.56 18.25 -73.96
N ILE A 171 30.20 17.35 -72.99
CA ILE A 171 31.15 16.85 -72.01
C ILE A 171 30.99 15.35 -71.86
N SER A 172 31.99 14.64 -71.28
CA SER A 172 32.03 13.23 -71.05
C SER A 172 31.13 12.84 -69.84
N LYS A 173 30.68 11.59 -69.82
CA LYS A 173 29.98 11.05 -68.64
C LYS A 173 30.82 11.12 -67.37
N ALA A 174 32.17 10.90 -67.50
CA ALA A 174 33.09 11.02 -66.36
C ALA A 174 33.09 12.44 -65.78
N GLY A 175 32.98 13.47 -66.61
CA GLY A 175 32.86 14.90 -66.20
C GLY A 175 31.60 15.14 -65.41
N LEU A 176 30.47 14.55 -65.82
CA LEU A 176 29.21 14.59 -65.09
C LEU A 176 29.32 13.89 -63.72
N GLU A 177 29.94 12.69 -63.70
CA GLU A 177 30.10 11.94 -62.46
C GLU A 177 30.98 12.71 -61.46
N THR A 178 32.03 13.35 -61.88
CA THR A 178 32.88 14.23 -61.07
C THR A 178 32.07 15.42 -60.53
N SER A 179 31.28 16.09 -61.34
CA SER A 179 30.44 17.20 -60.89
C SER A 179 29.36 16.72 -59.89
N ASN A 180 28.79 15.54 -60.11
CA ASN A 180 27.83 14.91 -59.18
C ASN A 180 28.49 14.56 -57.84
N ALA A 181 29.70 14.00 -57.88
CA ALA A 181 30.44 13.69 -56.66
C ALA A 181 30.77 14.93 -55.84
N ASN A 182 31.19 16.01 -56.53
CA ASN A 182 31.49 17.31 -55.90
C ASN A 182 30.21 17.94 -55.27
N ALA A 183 29.08 17.89 -55.98
CA ALA A 183 27.82 18.42 -55.46
C ALA A 183 27.34 17.64 -54.22
N LYS A 184 27.45 16.31 -54.26
CA LYS A 184 27.13 15.47 -53.10
C LYS A 184 28.03 15.71 -51.89
N SER A 185 29.33 15.90 -52.14
CA SER A 185 30.31 16.20 -51.08
C SER A 185 30.04 17.58 -50.45
N ALA A 186 29.80 18.60 -51.25
CA ALA A 186 29.47 19.93 -50.74
C ALA A 186 28.14 19.96 -49.97
N LEU A 187 27.13 19.23 -50.46
CA LEU A 187 25.84 19.11 -49.78
C LEU A 187 26.01 18.39 -48.41
N ALA A 188 26.82 17.34 -48.35
CA ALA A 188 27.11 16.63 -47.11
C ALA A 188 27.82 17.52 -46.09
N ALA A 189 28.77 18.38 -46.57
CA ALA A 189 29.45 19.36 -45.71
C ALA A 189 28.49 20.43 -45.16
N ALA A 190 27.60 20.93 -46.00
CA ALA A 190 26.56 21.91 -45.58
C ALA A 190 25.62 21.31 -44.57
N LYS A 191 25.20 20.05 -44.76
CA LYS A 191 24.35 19.33 -43.84
C LYS A 191 25.02 19.05 -42.48
N ALA A 192 26.33 18.76 -42.46
CA ALA A 192 27.09 18.62 -41.24
C ALA A 192 27.13 19.92 -40.43
N ALA A 193 27.33 21.07 -41.12
CA ALA A 193 27.29 22.37 -40.48
C ALA A 193 25.89 22.77 -40.01
N GLU A 194 24.82 22.34 -40.68
CA GLU A 194 23.44 22.53 -40.26
C GLU A 194 23.17 21.79 -38.94
N VAL A 195 23.65 20.54 -38.84
CA VAL A 195 23.52 19.74 -37.58
C VAL A 195 24.30 20.44 -36.47
N GLN A 196 25.53 20.90 -36.72
CA GLN A 196 26.33 21.64 -35.75
C GLN A 196 25.58 22.89 -35.25
N LEU A 197 25.06 23.70 -36.15
CA LEU A 197 24.24 24.88 -35.80
C LEU A 197 22.97 24.51 -35.00
N SER A 198 22.39 23.36 -35.30
CA SER A 198 21.19 22.89 -34.56
C SER A 198 21.43 22.67 -33.07
N PHE A 199 22.67 22.38 -32.67
CA PHE A 199 23.04 22.21 -31.26
C PHE A 199 23.05 23.51 -30.46
N ASP A 200 23.10 24.65 -31.12
CA ASP A 200 22.95 25.96 -30.47
C ASP A 200 21.50 26.26 -30.07
N TYR A 201 20.53 25.54 -30.64
CA TYR A 201 19.12 25.69 -30.37
C TYR A 201 18.61 24.53 -29.53
N ILE A 202 18.66 24.70 -28.22
CA ILE A 202 18.29 23.63 -27.27
C ILE A 202 16.78 23.59 -27.11
N ARG A 203 16.17 22.46 -27.49
CA ARG A 203 14.72 22.23 -27.49
C ARG A 203 14.29 21.19 -26.49
N SER A 204 13.02 21.28 -26.10
CA SER A 204 12.41 20.22 -25.24
C SER A 204 12.18 18.95 -26.04
N PRO A 205 12.65 17.78 -25.58
CA PRO A 205 12.36 16.48 -26.20
C PRO A 205 10.98 15.92 -25.82
N ILE A 206 10.37 16.43 -24.75
CA ILE A 206 9.09 15.93 -24.21
C ILE A 206 8.13 17.08 -23.89
N ASN A 207 6.85 16.74 -23.75
CA ASN A 207 5.88 17.64 -23.14
C ASN A 207 6.01 17.55 -21.62
N GLY A 208 6.00 18.69 -20.94
CA GLY A 208 6.10 18.69 -19.48
C GLY A 208 6.22 20.09 -18.90
N ARG A 209 6.58 20.15 -17.63
CA ARG A 209 6.82 21.39 -16.92
C ARG A 209 8.30 21.56 -16.66
N ALA A 210 8.83 22.73 -16.99
CA ALA A 210 10.19 23.11 -16.69
C ALA A 210 10.37 23.28 -15.17
N GLY A 211 11.44 22.75 -14.63
CA GLY A 211 11.89 23.01 -13.27
C GLY A 211 12.55 24.39 -13.13
N ILE A 212 13.47 24.48 -12.18
CA ILE A 212 14.27 25.68 -11.97
C ILE A 212 15.36 25.75 -13.04
N VAL A 213 15.49 26.91 -13.69
CA VAL A 213 16.54 27.18 -14.67
C VAL A 213 17.82 27.52 -13.92
N ASN A 214 18.88 26.75 -14.17
CA ASN A 214 20.15 26.86 -13.44
C ASN A 214 21.22 27.67 -14.18
N VAL A 215 20.86 28.33 -15.28
CA VAL A 215 21.79 29.09 -16.12
C VAL A 215 21.28 30.50 -16.36
N PHE A 216 22.19 31.43 -16.67
CA PHE A 216 21.89 32.83 -16.97
C PHE A 216 22.42 33.21 -18.33
N PRO A 217 21.87 34.24 -19.00
CA PRO A 217 22.47 34.80 -20.19
C PRO A 217 23.93 35.22 -19.94
N GLY A 218 24.84 34.84 -20.83
CA GLY A 218 26.27 35.03 -20.64
C GLY A 218 27.02 33.91 -19.93
N SER A 219 26.32 32.92 -19.36
CA SER A 219 26.96 31.74 -18.75
C SER A 219 27.62 30.88 -19.82
N LEU A 220 28.83 30.41 -19.55
CA LEU A 220 29.48 29.36 -20.34
C LEU A 220 28.94 28.02 -19.94
N VAL A 221 28.41 27.25 -20.88
CA VAL A 221 27.97 25.88 -20.72
C VAL A 221 28.91 24.94 -21.46
N GLN A 222 29.18 23.77 -20.88
CA GLN A 222 30.06 22.76 -21.46
C GLN A 222 29.27 21.53 -21.87
N ALA A 223 29.68 20.88 -22.94
CA ALA A 223 29.05 19.64 -23.41
C ALA A 223 28.93 18.61 -22.29
N GLY A 224 27.72 18.14 -22.01
CA GLY A 224 27.42 17.18 -20.94
C GLY A 224 27.41 17.75 -19.52
N ASN A 225 27.92 18.97 -19.28
CA ASN A 225 27.99 19.57 -17.93
C ASN A 225 27.60 21.06 -17.98
N VAL A 226 27.04 21.55 -16.89
CA VAL A 226 26.81 22.97 -16.67
C VAL A 226 27.77 23.45 -15.58
N VAL A 227 28.67 24.35 -15.92
CA VAL A 227 29.50 25.02 -14.91
C VAL A 227 28.71 26.24 -14.42
N SER A 228 28.12 26.11 -13.24
CA SER A 228 27.54 27.24 -12.52
C SER A 228 28.68 28.08 -11.92
N THR A 229 28.94 29.26 -12.46
CA THR A 229 29.81 30.27 -11.82
C THR A 229 29.03 31.00 -10.75
N ALA A 230 28.64 30.31 -9.67
CA ALA A 230 28.19 30.95 -8.44
C ALA A 230 29.35 31.00 -7.47
N THR A 231 29.80 32.21 -7.21
CA THR A 231 30.81 32.62 -6.20
C THR A 231 30.51 32.02 -4.86
N ASN A 232 31.54 31.44 -4.22
CA ASN A 232 31.58 30.95 -2.84
C ASN A 232 30.77 29.70 -2.48
N SER A 233 31.34 28.55 -2.76
CA SER A 233 31.53 27.47 -1.78
C SER A 233 32.19 26.30 -2.49
N THR A 234 32.96 25.54 -1.77
CA THR A 234 33.69 24.31 -2.11
C THR A 234 33.00 23.55 -3.24
N ALA A 235 33.46 23.79 -4.48
CA ALA A 235 32.82 23.29 -5.68
C ALA A 235 33.04 21.76 -5.79
N THR A 236 32.12 21.01 -5.27
CA THR A 236 31.86 19.71 -5.82
C THR A 236 31.23 19.95 -7.18
N SER A 237 31.89 19.52 -8.26
CA SER A 237 31.39 19.61 -9.64
C SER A 237 30.02 18.92 -9.73
N SER A 238 28.96 19.65 -9.45
CA SER A 238 27.64 19.14 -9.73
C SER A 238 27.47 19.10 -11.22
N VAL A 239 27.40 17.90 -11.79
CA VAL A 239 26.93 17.64 -13.14
C VAL A 239 25.51 18.20 -13.22
N GLY A 240 25.41 19.50 -13.47
CA GLY A 240 24.13 20.20 -13.44
C GLY A 240 23.45 20.13 -14.81
N SER A 241 22.14 19.99 -14.82
CA SER A 241 21.32 20.26 -16.01
C SER A 241 21.05 21.76 -16.09
N MET A 242 20.83 22.27 -17.32
CA MET A 242 20.38 23.65 -17.55
C MET A 242 18.96 23.84 -16.97
N VAL A 243 18.11 22.87 -17.19
CA VAL A 243 16.74 22.74 -16.64
C VAL A 243 16.35 21.28 -16.70
N THR A 244 15.55 20.84 -15.75
CA THR A 244 14.91 19.52 -15.79
C THR A 244 13.47 19.68 -16.24
N ILE A 245 13.05 18.92 -17.24
CA ILE A 245 11.65 18.88 -17.70
C ILE A 245 11.00 17.62 -17.18
N THR A 246 9.89 17.79 -16.48
CA THR A 246 9.15 16.70 -15.87
C THR A 246 7.76 16.61 -16.48
N GLN A 247 7.41 15.45 -16.97
CA GLN A 247 6.05 15.15 -17.43
C GLN A 247 5.16 14.92 -16.20
N LEU A 248 4.21 15.84 -15.96
CA LEU A 248 3.29 15.77 -14.83
C LEU A 248 1.93 15.16 -15.18
N ASN A 249 1.55 15.14 -16.46
CA ASN A 249 0.29 14.54 -16.92
C ASN A 249 0.53 13.69 -18.19
N PRO A 250 0.16 12.40 -18.18
CA PRO A 250 -0.24 11.63 -16.99
C PRO A 250 0.93 11.42 -16.02
N ILE A 251 0.60 11.18 -14.76
CA ILE A 251 1.57 10.86 -13.70
C ILE A 251 1.40 9.39 -13.26
N ASN A 252 2.44 8.80 -12.69
CA ASN A 252 2.38 7.44 -12.21
C ASN A 252 2.48 7.38 -10.69
N VAL A 253 1.89 6.35 -10.09
CA VAL A 253 2.21 5.92 -8.73
C VAL A 253 2.97 4.61 -8.81
N GLN A 254 4.07 4.53 -8.09
CA GLN A 254 4.85 3.30 -7.93
C GLN A 254 4.66 2.80 -6.51
N PHE A 255 4.25 1.55 -6.36
CA PHE A 255 4.02 0.89 -5.08
C PHE A 255 4.49 -0.56 -5.14
N ILE A 256 4.52 -1.22 -3.99
CA ILE A 256 4.94 -2.60 -3.88
C ILE A 256 3.77 -3.46 -3.38
N ILE A 257 3.64 -4.67 -3.92
CA ILE A 257 2.72 -5.70 -3.46
C ILE A 257 3.51 -6.91 -2.97
N THR A 258 3.00 -7.62 -1.98
CA THR A 258 3.66 -8.78 -1.41
C THR A 258 3.55 -9.99 -2.36
N GLU A 259 4.52 -10.92 -2.29
CA GLU A 259 4.52 -12.15 -3.10
C GLU A 259 3.20 -12.93 -2.97
N LYS A 260 2.58 -12.86 -1.81
CA LYS A 260 1.30 -13.50 -1.47
C LYS A 260 0.14 -13.03 -2.34
N ASP A 261 0.16 -11.76 -2.75
CA ASP A 261 -0.92 -11.11 -3.49
C ASP A 261 -0.70 -11.17 -5.01
N ILE A 262 0.52 -11.54 -5.44
CA ILE A 262 0.90 -11.58 -6.86
C ILE A 262 -0.04 -12.48 -7.69
N PRO A 263 -0.35 -13.73 -7.28
CA PRO A 263 -1.20 -14.61 -8.09
C PRO A 263 -2.55 -13.96 -8.39
N THR A 264 -3.19 -13.37 -7.38
CA THR A 264 -4.50 -12.71 -7.53
C THR A 264 -4.44 -11.53 -8.51
N VAL A 265 -3.37 -10.75 -8.47
CA VAL A 265 -3.18 -9.59 -9.36
C VAL A 265 -2.92 -10.04 -10.80
N LEU A 266 -2.07 -11.06 -11.00
CA LEU A 266 -1.72 -11.55 -12.34
C LEU A 266 -2.88 -12.28 -13.01
N GLU A 267 -3.65 -13.11 -12.28
CA GLU A 267 -4.82 -13.81 -12.83
C GLU A 267 -5.84 -12.82 -13.42
N ASN A 268 -6.15 -11.75 -12.68
CA ASN A 268 -7.10 -10.74 -13.17
C ASN A 268 -6.54 -9.84 -14.29
N GLN A 269 -5.22 -9.63 -14.32
CA GLN A 269 -4.59 -8.93 -15.44
C GLN A 269 -4.63 -9.74 -16.74
N LEU A 270 -4.54 -11.07 -16.66
CA LEU A 270 -4.62 -11.98 -17.82
C LEU A 270 -6.05 -12.06 -18.40
N ASP A 271 -7.06 -11.92 -17.55
CA ASP A 271 -8.47 -11.91 -17.98
C ASP A 271 -8.87 -10.62 -18.73
N GLY A 272 -7.94 -9.67 -18.87
CA GLY A 272 -8.12 -8.44 -19.67
C GLY A 272 -8.81 -7.31 -18.92
N ASP A 273 -9.13 -7.47 -17.64
CA ASP A 273 -9.67 -6.42 -16.80
C ASP A 273 -8.56 -5.48 -16.36
N ALA A 274 -8.68 -4.21 -16.74
CA ALA A 274 -7.76 -3.18 -16.30
C ALA A 274 -7.93 -2.95 -14.80
N LEU A 275 -6.98 -3.46 -13.99
CA LEU A 275 -6.99 -3.29 -12.55
C LEU A 275 -7.03 -1.80 -12.17
N THR A 276 -8.03 -1.43 -11.38
CA THR A 276 -8.24 -0.06 -10.94
C THR A 276 -7.47 0.20 -9.64
N VAL A 277 -6.85 1.35 -9.56
CA VAL A 277 -6.20 1.83 -8.33
C VAL A 277 -6.84 3.13 -7.87
N LYS A 278 -7.08 3.22 -6.58
CA LYS A 278 -7.48 4.45 -5.91
C LYS A 278 -6.31 4.95 -5.07
N VAL A 279 -5.95 6.19 -5.25
CA VAL A 279 -4.75 6.78 -4.63
C VAL A 279 -5.15 7.99 -3.81
N THR A 280 -4.64 8.07 -2.59
CA THR A 280 -4.78 9.24 -1.72
C THR A 280 -3.41 9.77 -1.35
N VAL A 281 -3.23 11.10 -1.40
CA VAL A 281 -1.97 11.77 -1.09
C VAL A 281 -2.17 12.69 0.11
N GLY A 282 -1.33 12.53 1.13
CA GLY A 282 -1.41 13.29 2.38
C GLY A 282 -2.56 12.85 3.30
N ASP A 283 -2.40 13.10 4.60
CA ASP A 283 -3.39 12.68 5.62
C ASP A 283 -4.68 13.53 5.62
N ALA A 284 -4.62 14.74 5.10
CA ALA A 284 -5.71 15.71 5.14
C ALA A 284 -6.52 15.79 3.84
N SER A 285 -6.03 15.26 2.73
CA SER A 285 -6.73 15.36 1.45
C SER A 285 -7.76 14.25 1.32
N LYS A 286 -9.05 14.62 1.37
CA LYS A 286 -10.16 13.73 1.00
C LYS A 286 -10.23 13.44 -0.51
N ARG A 287 -9.23 13.88 -1.29
CA ARG A 287 -9.23 13.65 -2.73
C ARG A 287 -8.72 12.24 -3.03
N ILE A 288 -9.55 11.49 -3.70
CA ILE A 288 -9.21 10.17 -4.24
C ILE A 288 -8.92 10.35 -5.73
N TYR A 289 -7.75 9.93 -6.14
CA TYR A 289 -7.36 9.88 -7.55
C TYR A 289 -7.53 8.46 -8.05
N GLU A 290 -8.25 8.29 -9.14
CA GLU A 290 -8.44 6.99 -9.76
C GLU A 290 -7.47 6.81 -10.93
N GLY A 291 -6.91 5.63 -11.03
CA GLY A 291 -5.98 5.26 -12.08
C GLY A 291 -6.07 3.80 -12.45
N LYS A 292 -5.24 3.40 -13.41
CA LYS A 292 -5.18 2.02 -13.89
C LYS A 292 -3.76 1.48 -13.76
N VAL A 293 -3.65 0.20 -13.41
CA VAL A 293 -2.34 -0.48 -13.41
C VAL A 293 -1.80 -0.48 -14.84
N LEU A 294 -0.59 0.04 -14.98
CA LEU A 294 0.15 0.08 -16.24
C LEU A 294 0.99 -1.18 -16.41
N VAL A 295 1.71 -1.54 -15.36
CA VAL A 295 2.63 -2.68 -15.38
C VAL A 295 2.88 -3.21 -13.99
N VAL A 296 2.92 -4.53 -13.88
CA VAL A 296 3.48 -5.27 -12.75
C VAL A 296 4.88 -5.71 -13.18
N ASP A 297 5.88 -5.44 -12.34
CA ASP A 297 7.27 -5.81 -12.64
C ASP A 297 7.38 -7.35 -12.83
N ASN A 298 8.24 -7.76 -13.72
CA ASN A 298 8.48 -9.18 -14.01
C ASN A 298 9.48 -9.84 -13.05
N GLN A 299 9.97 -9.09 -12.07
CA GLN A 299 10.96 -9.55 -11.11
C GLN A 299 10.52 -9.29 -9.68
N VAL A 300 10.56 -10.32 -8.85
CA VAL A 300 10.38 -10.23 -7.40
C VAL A 300 11.70 -9.77 -6.78
N ASP A 301 11.64 -8.76 -5.92
CA ASP A 301 12.79 -8.36 -5.11
C ASP A 301 12.95 -9.36 -3.94
N PRO A 302 14.02 -10.20 -3.97
CA PRO A 302 14.18 -11.27 -2.98
C PRO A 302 14.52 -10.76 -1.57
N SER A 303 14.94 -9.49 -1.44
CA SER A 303 15.28 -8.90 -0.15
C SER A 303 14.04 -8.56 0.69
N ILE A 304 12.94 -8.27 0.03
CA ILE A 304 11.67 -7.86 0.66
C ILE A 304 10.48 -8.77 0.31
N GLY A 305 10.67 -9.76 -0.60
CA GLY A 305 9.60 -10.66 -1.03
C GLY A 305 8.42 -9.92 -1.67
N ALA A 306 8.69 -8.92 -2.49
CA ALA A 306 7.66 -8.05 -3.05
C ALA A 306 7.94 -7.72 -4.52
N VAL A 307 6.90 -7.33 -5.24
CA VAL A 307 6.95 -6.89 -6.64
C VAL A 307 6.54 -5.44 -6.75
N ARG A 308 7.22 -4.72 -7.61
CA ARG A 308 6.92 -3.34 -7.96
C ARG A 308 5.77 -3.27 -8.96
N VAL A 309 4.83 -2.37 -8.69
CA VAL A 309 3.70 -2.10 -9.57
C VAL A 309 3.70 -0.61 -9.89
N LYS A 310 3.45 -0.28 -11.15
CA LYS A 310 3.19 1.09 -11.59
C LYS A 310 1.75 1.21 -12.08
N ALA A 311 1.07 2.24 -11.62
CA ALA A 311 -0.24 2.61 -12.11
C ALA A 311 -0.23 4.05 -12.61
N GLN A 312 -0.96 4.31 -13.68
CA GLN A 312 -1.09 5.61 -14.30
C GLN A 312 -2.32 6.34 -13.79
N ILE A 313 -2.17 7.59 -13.47
CA ILE A 313 -3.20 8.46 -12.92
C ILE A 313 -3.28 9.73 -13.78
N PRO A 314 -4.45 10.17 -14.23
CA PRO A 314 -4.62 11.47 -14.82
C PRO A 314 -4.34 12.57 -13.79
N ASN A 315 -3.61 13.61 -14.17
CA ASN A 315 -3.22 14.72 -13.30
C ASN A 315 -3.47 16.06 -14.01
N ASP A 316 -4.68 16.27 -14.50
CA ASP A 316 -5.05 17.44 -15.30
C ASP A 316 -4.88 18.75 -14.51
N GLU A 317 -5.16 18.72 -13.20
CA GLU A 317 -4.96 19.86 -12.31
C GLU A 317 -3.51 20.08 -11.86
N MET A 318 -2.58 19.18 -12.23
CA MET A 318 -1.16 19.19 -11.83
C MET A 318 -0.94 19.31 -10.30
N THR A 319 -1.87 18.79 -9.52
CA THR A 319 -1.81 18.81 -8.05
C THR A 319 -0.89 17.72 -7.48
N LEU A 320 -0.70 16.63 -8.23
CA LEU A 320 0.23 15.56 -7.86
C LEU A 320 1.63 15.91 -8.36
N LEU A 321 2.59 15.84 -7.44
CA LEU A 321 4.00 16.09 -7.72
C LEU A 321 4.84 14.84 -7.49
N PRO A 322 5.85 14.56 -8.33
CA PRO A 322 6.77 13.47 -8.09
C PRO A 322 7.46 13.59 -6.73
N GLY A 323 7.68 12.46 -6.08
CA GLY A 323 8.28 12.38 -4.75
C GLY A 323 7.28 12.39 -3.59
N GLN A 324 6.00 12.66 -3.81
CA GLN A 324 4.97 12.59 -2.78
C GLN A 324 4.66 11.13 -2.41
N PHE A 325 4.49 10.88 -1.11
CA PHE A 325 3.98 9.60 -0.62
C PHE A 325 2.47 9.50 -0.82
N ALA A 326 2.03 8.32 -1.18
CA ALA A 326 0.63 8.02 -1.45
C ALA A 326 0.21 6.71 -0.82
N ARG A 327 -1.03 6.65 -0.35
CA ARG A 327 -1.70 5.39 -0.03
C ARG A 327 -2.42 4.90 -1.29
N VAL A 328 -2.20 3.66 -1.62
CA VAL A 328 -2.72 3.02 -2.82
C VAL A 328 -3.65 1.90 -2.42
N PHE A 329 -4.84 1.91 -2.97
CA PHE A 329 -5.86 0.88 -2.82
C PHE A 329 -6.04 0.21 -4.19
N LEU A 330 -5.42 -0.95 -4.37
CA LEU A 330 -5.51 -1.73 -5.59
C LEU A 330 -6.72 -2.66 -5.51
N GLU A 331 -7.70 -2.47 -6.38
CA GLU A 331 -8.82 -3.39 -6.55
C GLU A 331 -8.34 -4.59 -7.39
N ALA A 332 -7.87 -5.63 -6.68
CA ALA A 332 -7.20 -6.77 -7.32
C ALA A 332 -8.19 -7.78 -7.91
N SER A 333 -9.39 -7.93 -7.30
CA SER A 333 -10.42 -8.87 -7.73
C SER A 333 -11.78 -8.51 -7.14
N THR A 334 -12.84 -9.15 -7.59
CA THR A 334 -14.17 -9.06 -6.98
C THR A 334 -14.63 -10.44 -6.54
N LEU A 335 -14.78 -10.63 -5.24
CA LEU A 335 -15.33 -11.87 -4.67
C LEU A 335 -16.85 -11.89 -4.88
N LYS A 336 -17.33 -12.73 -5.82
CA LYS A 336 -18.76 -12.88 -6.08
C LYS A 336 -19.39 -13.81 -5.06
N GLY A 337 -20.57 -13.43 -4.53
CA GLY A 337 -21.30 -14.24 -3.57
C GLY A 337 -20.64 -14.33 -2.19
N ALA A 338 -19.77 -13.40 -1.85
CA ALA A 338 -19.10 -13.36 -0.55
C ALA A 338 -20.09 -13.08 0.59
N LEU A 339 -19.96 -13.84 1.69
CA LEU A 339 -20.77 -13.66 2.89
C LEU A 339 -20.07 -12.66 3.79
N GLN A 340 -20.65 -11.48 3.91
CA GLN A 340 -20.08 -10.35 4.63
C GLN A 340 -20.79 -10.16 5.97
N VAL A 341 -20.01 -9.99 7.03
CA VAL A 341 -20.47 -9.65 8.37
C VAL A 341 -19.70 -8.47 8.93
N PRO A 342 -20.28 -7.61 9.77
CA PRO A 342 -19.52 -6.60 10.46
C PRO A 342 -18.40 -7.23 11.29
N SER A 343 -17.17 -6.69 11.21
CA SER A 343 -16.01 -7.22 11.96
C SER A 343 -16.28 -7.27 13.48
N GLN A 344 -17.16 -6.37 13.95
CA GLN A 344 -17.62 -6.37 15.34
C GLN A 344 -18.37 -7.64 15.73
N ALA A 345 -18.96 -8.40 14.81
CA ALA A 345 -19.66 -9.66 15.12
C ALA A 345 -18.69 -10.80 15.47
N ILE A 346 -17.44 -10.70 15.07
CA ILE A 346 -16.44 -11.75 15.25
C ILE A 346 -15.93 -11.74 16.69
N ILE A 347 -15.81 -12.92 17.26
CA ILE A 347 -15.29 -13.16 18.61
C ILE A 347 -14.03 -14.01 18.50
N LEU A 348 -12.98 -13.56 19.16
CA LEU A 348 -11.75 -14.34 19.28
C LEU A 348 -11.88 -15.32 20.45
N SER A 349 -11.97 -16.59 20.14
CA SER A 349 -12.00 -17.69 21.10
C SER A 349 -10.66 -18.42 21.16
N PRO A 350 -10.36 -19.17 22.23
CA PRO A 350 -9.16 -20.00 22.29
C PRO A 350 -9.06 -21.01 21.12
N ASN A 351 -10.20 -21.43 20.58
CA ASN A 351 -10.31 -22.38 19.47
C ASN A 351 -10.41 -21.72 18.10
N GLY A 352 -10.17 -20.39 17.98
CA GLY A 352 -10.24 -19.65 16.74
C GLY A 352 -11.31 -18.56 16.74
N LYS A 353 -11.59 -18.00 15.55
CA LYS A 353 -12.61 -16.97 15.35
C LYS A 353 -13.99 -17.62 15.27
N THR A 354 -14.98 -17.06 16.00
CA THR A 354 -16.36 -17.56 16.04
C THR A 354 -17.34 -16.39 15.89
N VAL A 355 -18.53 -16.69 15.39
CA VAL A 355 -19.68 -15.78 15.40
C VAL A 355 -20.85 -16.44 16.10
N TYR A 356 -21.74 -15.65 16.73
CA TYR A 356 -23.02 -16.16 17.19
C TYR A 356 -24.06 -16.00 16.10
N ILE A 357 -24.73 -17.09 15.78
CA ILE A 357 -25.91 -17.09 14.91
C ILE A 357 -27.17 -17.35 15.75
N VAL A 358 -28.30 -16.85 15.29
CA VAL A 358 -29.59 -17.07 15.90
C VAL A 358 -30.27 -18.25 15.19
N ASP A 359 -30.53 -19.31 15.94
CA ASP A 359 -31.25 -20.49 15.44
C ASP A 359 -32.77 -20.22 15.30
N GLN A 360 -33.49 -21.15 14.67
CA GLN A 360 -34.95 -21.08 14.51
C GLN A 360 -35.73 -21.02 15.84
N ASN A 361 -35.11 -21.41 16.93
CA ASN A 361 -35.69 -21.37 18.28
C ASN A 361 -35.27 -20.15 19.11
N ASP A 362 -34.76 -19.08 18.44
CA ASP A 362 -34.22 -17.87 19.07
C ASP A 362 -33.14 -18.15 20.12
N LYS A 363 -32.25 -19.12 19.84
CA LYS A 363 -31.11 -19.45 20.69
C LYS A 363 -29.79 -19.04 19.98
N ALA A 364 -28.83 -18.61 20.79
CA ALA A 364 -27.47 -18.32 20.34
C ALA A 364 -26.69 -19.61 20.07
N VAL A 365 -26.21 -19.81 18.89
CA VAL A 365 -25.31 -20.89 18.49
C VAL A 365 -23.98 -20.30 18.08
N ALA A 366 -22.90 -20.71 18.76
CA ALA A 366 -21.55 -20.32 18.38
C ALA A 366 -21.08 -21.15 17.18
N LYS A 367 -20.76 -20.50 16.07
CA LYS A 367 -20.31 -21.15 14.86
C LYS A 367 -18.86 -20.72 14.55
N PRO A 368 -17.92 -21.65 14.38
CA PRO A 368 -16.57 -21.31 13.99
C PRO A 368 -16.57 -20.74 12.58
N VAL A 369 -15.79 -19.67 12.35
CA VAL A 369 -15.68 -19.02 11.04
C VAL A 369 -14.22 -18.78 10.68
N LYS A 370 -13.93 -18.91 9.41
CA LYS A 370 -12.65 -18.51 8.82
C LYS A 370 -12.82 -17.14 8.18
N VAL A 371 -12.12 -16.15 8.71
CA VAL A 371 -12.07 -14.80 8.09
C VAL A 371 -11.13 -14.90 6.90
N LEU A 372 -11.66 -14.66 5.71
CA LEU A 372 -10.92 -14.67 4.45
C LEU A 372 -10.33 -13.30 4.16
N TYR A 373 -11.13 -12.25 4.42
CA TYR A 373 -10.77 -10.87 4.09
C TYR A 373 -11.51 -9.91 5.01
N GLU A 374 -10.89 -8.78 5.36
CA GLU A 374 -11.48 -7.74 6.20
C GLU A 374 -11.17 -6.36 5.60
N TYR A 375 -12.21 -5.57 5.38
CA TYR A 375 -12.09 -4.25 4.78
C TYR A 375 -13.21 -3.33 5.27
N GLN A 376 -12.88 -2.08 5.60
CA GLN A 376 -13.81 -1.04 6.07
C GLN A 376 -14.76 -1.51 7.19
N GLY A 377 -14.23 -2.26 8.17
CA GLY A 377 -15.02 -2.75 9.30
C GLY A 377 -16.00 -3.88 8.97
N GLN A 378 -15.91 -4.45 7.76
CA GLN A 378 -16.64 -5.63 7.32
C GLN A 378 -15.67 -6.78 7.10
N ALA A 379 -16.08 -7.99 7.47
CA ALA A 379 -15.29 -9.19 7.25
C ALA A 379 -16.02 -10.17 6.32
N VAL A 380 -15.32 -10.66 5.32
CA VAL A 380 -15.77 -11.79 4.51
C VAL A 380 -15.41 -13.06 5.26
N VAL A 381 -16.41 -13.87 5.55
CA VAL A 381 -16.24 -15.08 6.36
C VAL A 381 -16.75 -16.31 5.62
N ASP A 382 -16.06 -17.42 5.87
CA ASP A 382 -16.48 -18.75 5.48
C ASP A 382 -16.92 -19.53 6.73
N GLY A 383 -17.90 -20.44 6.58
CA GLY A 383 -18.43 -21.23 7.67
C GLY A 383 -19.85 -20.86 8.12
N ILE A 384 -20.50 -19.86 7.50
CA ILE A 384 -21.91 -19.50 7.71
C ILE A 384 -22.69 -19.67 6.40
N ALA A 385 -24.01 -19.60 6.47
CA ALA A 385 -24.88 -19.69 5.30
C ALA A 385 -25.55 -18.35 4.98
N ALA A 386 -25.92 -18.16 3.71
CA ALA A 386 -26.77 -17.05 3.32
C ALA A 386 -28.12 -17.15 4.03
N GLY A 387 -28.59 -16.03 4.61
CA GLY A 387 -29.80 -15.99 5.42
C GLY A 387 -29.59 -16.20 6.91
N ASP A 388 -28.38 -16.62 7.37
CA ASP A 388 -28.07 -16.73 8.79
C ASP A 388 -28.21 -15.33 9.45
N ARG A 389 -28.82 -15.30 10.65
CA ARG A 389 -28.91 -14.09 11.50
C ARG A 389 -27.71 -14.05 12.41
N VAL A 390 -26.73 -13.18 12.12
CA VAL A 390 -25.50 -13.03 12.91
C VAL A 390 -25.66 -11.94 13.95
N VAL A 391 -25.25 -12.23 15.20
CA VAL A 391 -25.27 -11.25 16.30
C VAL A 391 -24.10 -10.31 16.18
N VAL A 392 -24.37 -9.01 16.15
CA VAL A 392 -23.37 -7.94 16.09
C VAL A 392 -23.13 -7.35 17.47
N GLU A 393 -24.19 -6.96 18.18
CA GLU A 393 -24.11 -6.36 19.52
C GLU A 393 -24.75 -7.26 20.58
N GLY A 394 -24.34 -7.09 21.83
CA GLY A 394 -24.84 -7.91 22.97
C GLY A 394 -24.13 -9.24 23.13
N LYS A 395 -23.16 -9.58 22.27
CA LYS A 395 -22.44 -10.86 22.25
C LYS A 395 -21.67 -11.19 23.54
N GLN A 396 -21.22 -10.16 24.29
CA GLN A 396 -20.47 -10.33 25.54
C GLN A 396 -21.27 -11.03 26.64
N ASN A 397 -22.59 -10.96 26.56
CA ASN A 397 -23.49 -11.56 27.53
C ASN A 397 -24.08 -12.91 27.07
N LEU A 398 -23.69 -13.36 25.86
CA LEU A 398 -24.18 -14.61 25.29
C LEU A 398 -23.31 -15.80 25.70
N ARG A 399 -24.00 -16.90 25.96
CA ARG A 399 -23.39 -18.23 26.03
C ARG A 399 -24.08 -19.12 24.99
N PRO A 400 -23.40 -20.16 24.50
CA PRO A 400 -24.07 -21.12 23.62
C PRO A 400 -25.35 -21.65 24.25
N GLY A 401 -26.47 -21.56 23.53
CA GLY A 401 -27.79 -21.96 24.02
C GLY A 401 -28.60 -20.89 24.77
N SER A 402 -28.06 -19.67 24.97
CA SER A 402 -28.81 -18.56 25.57
C SER A 402 -29.99 -18.15 24.70
N LYS A 403 -31.16 -17.91 25.34
CA LYS A 403 -32.31 -17.30 24.63
C LYS A 403 -32.03 -15.86 24.28
N ILE A 404 -32.40 -15.48 23.08
CA ILE A 404 -32.17 -14.15 22.51
C ILE A 404 -33.50 -13.40 22.38
N ARG A 405 -33.44 -12.09 22.54
CA ARG A 405 -34.47 -11.14 22.13
C ARG A 405 -33.83 -10.17 21.15
N GLU A 406 -34.34 -10.12 19.94
CA GLU A 406 -33.86 -9.16 18.95
C GLU A 406 -34.28 -7.73 19.30
N SER A 407 -33.31 -6.82 19.25
CA SER A 407 -33.58 -5.40 19.32
C SER A 407 -34.03 -4.90 17.93
N LYS A 408 -35.12 -4.12 17.89
CA LYS A 408 -35.60 -3.48 16.65
C LYS A 408 -34.77 -2.28 16.21
N LEU A 409 -33.64 -2.00 16.86
CA LEU A 409 -32.73 -0.93 16.42
C LEU A 409 -32.01 -1.37 15.15
N ALA A 410 -32.42 -0.74 14.04
CA ALA A 410 -31.68 -0.87 12.77
C ALA A 410 -30.24 -0.36 12.96
N ILE A 411 -29.25 -1.19 12.64
CA ILE A 411 -27.87 -0.73 12.55
C ILE A 411 -27.81 0.31 11.45
N GLN A 412 -27.55 1.57 11.81
CA GLN A 412 -27.16 2.56 10.81
C GLN A 412 -25.81 2.12 10.22
N PRO A 413 -25.66 2.07 8.88
CA PRO A 413 -24.36 1.83 8.28
C PRO A 413 -23.40 2.90 8.81
N VAL A 414 -22.28 2.45 9.37
CA VAL A 414 -21.17 3.34 9.75
C VAL A 414 -20.72 4.02 8.47
N ASN A 415 -21.02 5.31 8.32
CA ASN A 415 -20.43 6.11 7.25
C ASN A 415 -18.93 6.13 7.50
N PRO A 416 -18.09 5.72 6.53
CA PRO A 416 -16.65 5.87 6.64
C PRO A 416 -16.33 7.37 6.66
N SER A 417 -15.82 7.84 7.79
CA SER A 417 -15.26 9.18 7.97
C SER A 417 -13.88 9.28 7.33
#